data_2f03326e9817c4fd1f987571201fe3e6
#
_entry.id   2f03326e9817c4fd1f987571201fe3e6
#
_cell.length_a   1.000
_cell.length_b   1.000
_cell.length_c   1.000
_cell.angle_alpha   90.00
_cell.angle_beta   90.00
_cell.angle_gamma   90.00
#
_symmetry.space_group_name_H-M   'P 1'
#
loop_
_entity.id
_entity.type
_entity.pdbx_description
1 polymer ?
#
loop_
_entity_poly.entity_id
_entity_poly.type
_entity_poly.pdbx_seq_one_letter_code
_entity_poly.pdbx_strand_id
1 'polypeptide(L)'
;LLHLAVGHLAAADADFKRAVGMDPLSAINHGWYGAVLGMRGKRAEGDALLERAQKLGWASAGFLQGPFALADGDRASAERDLAGMLERLPDPGPETQAVFDAMLAATGDPAHNDRLVAAVRKHRAPFLDLTWLVVLGLHDEAIAISLEQGPTGNALHYRLAWMPTGRGVLSKPGFLRLAERDGLIAFWEAKGYPDGCRIVDAPE
;
A
#
# COMPACT_ATOMS: atom_id res chain seq x y z
N LEU A 1 -6.95 -0.10 -11.60
CA LEU A 1 -5.71 0.03 -10.79
C LEU A 1 -4.98 1.36 -11.03
N LEU A 2 -4.92 1.88 -12.28
CA LEU A 2 -4.19 3.13 -12.55
C LEU A 2 -4.72 4.30 -11.69
N HIS A 3 -6.04 4.55 -11.68
CA HIS A 3 -6.63 5.61 -10.87
C HIS A 3 -6.28 5.48 -9.39
N LEU A 4 -6.27 4.27 -8.85
CA LEU A 4 -5.81 4.03 -7.47
C LEU A 4 -4.33 4.39 -7.30
N ALA A 5 -3.47 3.97 -8.21
CA ALA A 5 -2.04 4.24 -8.12
C ALA A 5 -1.71 5.75 -8.10
N VAL A 6 -2.47 6.55 -8.86
CA VAL A 6 -2.28 8.01 -8.94
C VAL A 6 -3.15 8.81 -7.96
N GLY A 7 -3.89 8.14 -7.06
CA GLY A 7 -4.67 8.79 -6.01
C GLY A 7 -6.03 9.34 -6.42
N HIS A 8 -6.51 9.05 -7.62
CA HIS A 8 -7.86 9.41 -8.09
C HIS A 8 -8.87 8.39 -7.54
N LEU A 9 -9.12 8.43 -6.22
CA LEU A 9 -9.89 7.41 -5.50
C LEU A 9 -11.37 7.38 -5.91
N ALA A 10 -11.97 8.53 -6.30
CA ALA A 10 -13.34 8.57 -6.78
C ALA A 10 -13.47 7.86 -8.14
N ALA A 11 -12.51 8.06 -9.04
CA ALA A 11 -12.47 7.36 -10.32
C ALA A 11 -12.17 5.86 -10.12
N ALA A 12 -11.27 5.52 -9.19
CA ALA A 12 -10.98 4.13 -8.83
C ALA A 12 -12.23 3.40 -8.28
N ASP A 13 -13.03 4.05 -7.42
CA ASP A 13 -14.31 3.51 -6.92
C ASP A 13 -15.24 3.16 -8.09
N ALA A 14 -15.45 4.09 -9.04
CA ALA A 14 -16.29 3.86 -10.20
C ALA A 14 -15.79 2.69 -11.07
N ASP A 15 -14.46 2.61 -11.30
CA ASP A 15 -13.85 1.55 -12.07
C ASP A 15 -14.01 0.18 -11.41
N PHE A 16 -13.72 0.06 -10.11
CA PHE A 16 -13.84 -1.20 -9.40
C PHE A 16 -15.29 -1.64 -9.23
N LYS A 17 -16.21 -0.70 -8.99
CA LYS A 17 -17.65 -1.00 -8.98
C LYS A 17 -18.09 -1.63 -10.30
N ARG A 18 -17.63 -1.09 -11.43
CA ARG A 18 -17.91 -1.66 -12.74
C ARG A 18 -17.24 -3.01 -12.92
N ALA A 19 -15.97 -3.17 -12.51
CA ALA A 19 -15.24 -4.43 -12.62
C ALA A 19 -15.90 -5.57 -11.83
N VAL A 20 -16.34 -5.32 -10.60
CA VAL A 20 -17.10 -6.29 -9.78
C VAL A 20 -18.46 -6.60 -10.41
N GLY A 21 -19.13 -5.61 -11.03
CA GLY A 21 -20.38 -5.84 -11.75
C GLY A 21 -20.21 -6.71 -12.99
N MET A 22 -19.06 -6.65 -13.68
CA MET A 22 -18.75 -7.47 -14.85
C MET A 22 -18.29 -8.88 -14.47
N ASP A 23 -17.54 -9.01 -13.38
CA ASP A 23 -17.06 -10.30 -12.85
C ASP A 23 -17.25 -10.37 -11.33
N PRO A 24 -18.45 -10.83 -10.87
CA PRO A 24 -18.76 -10.93 -9.44
C PRO A 24 -17.98 -12.02 -8.69
N LEU A 25 -17.25 -12.88 -9.40
CA LEU A 25 -16.42 -13.94 -8.80
C LEU A 25 -14.93 -13.57 -8.75
N SER A 26 -14.53 -12.43 -9.31
CA SER A 26 -13.15 -11.96 -9.24
C SER A 26 -12.77 -11.54 -7.85
N ALA A 27 -12.06 -12.41 -7.14
CA ALA A 27 -11.59 -12.17 -5.77
C ALA A 27 -10.69 -10.91 -5.69
N ILE A 28 -9.80 -10.70 -6.68
CA ILE A 28 -8.89 -9.56 -6.74
C ILE A 28 -9.66 -8.23 -6.92
N ASN A 29 -10.74 -8.21 -7.72
CA ASN A 29 -11.55 -7.02 -7.91
C ASN A 29 -12.30 -6.64 -6.61
N HIS A 30 -12.85 -7.62 -5.90
CA HIS A 30 -13.46 -7.40 -4.58
C HIS A 30 -12.45 -6.84 -3.58
N GLY A 31 -11.24 -7.40 -3.51
CA GLY A 31 -10.21 -6.96 -2.57
C GLY A 31 -9.77 -5.52 -2.82
N TRP A 32 -9.41 -5.18 -4.05
CA TRP A 32 -9.02 -3.79 -4.36
C TRP A 32 -10.18 -2.81 -4.25
N TYR A 33 -11.41 -3.23 -4.59
CA TYR A 33 -12.58 -2.39 -4.38
C TYR A 33 -12.79 -2.11 -2.89
N GLY A 34 -12.68 -3.14 -2.04
CA GLY A 34 -12.75 -2.98 -0.59
C GLY A 34 -11.71 -2.01 -0.05
N ALA A 35 -10.45 -2.11 -0.52
CA ALA A 35 -9.39 -1.18 -0.14
C ALA A 35 -9.73 0.26 -0.55
N VAL A 36 -10.19 0.50 -1.78
CA VAL A 36 -10.58 1.84 -2.25
C VAL A 36 -11.71 2.43 -1.42
N LEU A 37 -12.72 1.64 -1.08
CA LEU A 37 -13.82 2.11 -0.22
C LEU A 37 -13.32 2.48 1.18
N GLY A 38 -12.43 1.66 1.77
CA GLY A 38 -11.79 1.98 3.05
C GLY A 38 -10.96 3.26 3.00
N MET A 39 -10.17 3.47 1.94
CA MET A 39 -9.41 4.71 1.72
C MET A 39 -10.30 5.95 1.60
N ARG A 40 -11.53 5.79 1.11
CA ARG A 40 -12.55 6.84 0.99
C ARG A 40 -13.39 7.03 2.25
N GLY A 41 -13.08 6.34 3.34
CA GLY A 41 -13.80 6.41 4.62
C GLY A 41 -15.06 5.56 4.69
N LYS A 42 -15.34 4.73 3.68
CA LYS A 42 -16.46 3.77 3.67
C LYS A 42 -16.02 2.43 4.24
N ARG A 43 -15.53 2.44 5.49
CA ARG A 43 -14.83 1.30 6.10
C ARG A 43 -15.67 0.02 6.12
N ALA A 44 -16.91 0.07 6.60
CA ALA A 44 -17.75 -1.11 6.73
C ALA A 44 -18.06 -1.78 5.37
N GLU A 45 -18.32 -0.96 4.33
CA GLU A 45 -18.52 -1.48 2.96
C GLU A 45 -17.22 -2.10 2.42
N GLY A 46 -16.07 -1.47 2.72
CA GLY A 46 -14.75 -1.96 2.34
C GLY A 46 -14.43 -3.31 2.99
N ASP A 47 -14.66 -3.44 4.29
CA ASP A 47 -14.40 -4.67 5.04
C ASP A 47 -15.24 -5.85 4.51
N ALA A 48 -16.53 -5.62 4.20
CA ALA A 48 -17.38 -6.64 3.63
C ALA A 48 -16.86 -7.17 2.28
N LEU A 49 -16.28 -6.29 1.45
CA LEU A 49 -15.67 -6.70 0.18
C LEU A 49 -14.33 -7.42 0.37
N LEU A 50 -13.52 -7.03 1.34
CA LEU A 50 -12.28 -7.72 1.70
C LEU A 50 -12.57 -9.13 2.22
N GLU A 51 -13.57 -9.30 3.07
CA GLU A 51 -14.05 -10.62 3.50
C GLU A 51 -14.55 -11.47 2.33
N ARG A 52 -15.28 -10.85 1.38
CA ARG A 52 -15.71 -11.53 0.17
C ARG A 52 -14.54 -12.01 -0.67
N ALA A 53 -13.50 -11.19 -0.83
CA ALA A 53 -12.28 -11.55 -1.52
C ALA A 53 -11.59 -12.76 -0.89
N GLN A 54 -11.51 -12.81 0.45
CA GLN A 54 -10.98 -13.97 1.19
C GLN A 54 -11.81 -15.23 0.94
N LYS A 55 -13.13 -15.14 1.01
CA LYS A 55 -14.05 -16.26 0.73
C LYS A 55 -13.93 -16.77 -0.69
N LEU A 56 -13.56 -15.91 -1.63
CA LEU A 56 -13.26 -16.26 -3.02
C LEU A 56 -11.82 -16.79 -3.22
N GLY A 57 -11.04 -16.93 -2.15
CA GLY A 57 -9.70 -17.53 -2.16
C GLY A 57 -8.55 -16.57 -2.42
N TRP A 58 -8.74 -15.24 -2.31
CA TRP A 58 -7.64 -14.30 -2.48
C TRP A 58 -6.76 -14.22 -1.24
N ALA A 59 -5.61 -14.88 -1.28
CA ALA A 59 -4.65 -14.94 -0.17
C ALA A 59 -4.15 -13.54 0.26
N SER A 60 -3.99 -12.61 -0.69
CA SER A 60 -3.44 -11.27 -0.43
C SER A 60 -4.41 -10.30 0.25
N ALA A 61 -5.63 -10.71 0.61
CA ALA A 61 -6.58 -9.82 1.29
C ALA A 61 -6.03 -9.28 2.62
N GLY A 62 -5.30 -10.09 3.40
CA GLY A 62 -4.65 -9.67 4.64
C GLY A 62 -3.65 -8.52 4.46
N PHE A 63 -2.97 -8.46 3.30
CA PHE A 63 -2.09 -7.34 2.96
C PHE A 63 -2.83 -6.00 2.84
N LEU A 64 -4.13 -6.02 2.55
CA LEU A 64 -4.95 -4.82 2.49
C LEU A 64 -5.71 -4.56 3.79
N GLN A 65 -5.99 -5.58 4.59
CA GLN A 65 -6.66 -5.44 5.89
C GLN A 65 -5.71 -4.90 6.97
N GLY A 66 -4.46 -5.40 7.01
CA GLY A 66 -3.46 -4.99 7.98
C GLY A 66 -3.25 -3.47 8.09
N PRO A 67 -3.11 -2.71 6.98
CA PRO A 67 -3.01 -1.26 7.03
C PRO A 67 -4.20 -0.56 7.70
N PHE A 68 -5.40 -1.09 7.54
CA PHE A 68 -6.58 -0.53 8.19
C PHE A 68 -6.59 -0.85 9.69
N ALA A 69 -6.21 -2.08 10.08
CA ALA A 69 -6.06 -2.43 11.49
C ALA A 69 -5.00 -1.57 12.17
N LEU A 70 -3.87 -1.30 11.50
CA LEU A 70 -2.84 -0.38 12.00
C LEU A 70 -3.38 1.05 12.16
N ALA A 71 -4.22 1.53 11.25
CA ALA A 71 -4.86 2.84 11.35
C ALA A 71 -5.78 2.95 12.57
N ASP A 72 -6.42 1.84 12.95
CA ASP A 72 -7.27 1.72 14.13
C ASP A 72 -6.45 1.48 15.42
N GLY A 73 -5.13 1.35 15.33
CA GLY A 73 -4.22 1.05 16.45
C GLY A 73 -4.18 -0.43 16.84
N ASP A 74 -4.86 -1.30 16.10
CA ASP A 74 -4.91 -2.74 16.38
C ASP A 74 -3.78 -3.51 15.67
N ARG A 75 -2.57 -3.39 16.24
CA ARG A 75 -1.38 -4.09 15.72
C ARG A 75 -1.53 -5.61 15.73
N ALA A 76 -2.21 -6.15 16.74
CA ALA A 76 -2.39 -7.59 16.86
C ALA A 76 -3.24 -8.16 15.71
N SER A 77 -4.28 -7.43 15.28
CA SER A 77 -5.05 -7.81 14.09
C SER A 77 -4.21 -7.65 12.82
N ALA A 78 -3.45 -6.56 12.68
CA ALA A 78 -2.59 -6.35 11.52
C ALA A 78 -1.54 -7.46 11.37
N GLU A 79 -0.92 -7.89 12.48
CA GLU A 79 0.04 -8.99 12.51
C GLU A 79 -0.61 -10.31 12.10
N ARG A 80 -1.80 -10.65 12.65
CA ARG A 80 -2.54 -11.86 12.27
C ARG A 80 -2.92 -11.87 10.79
N ASP A 81 -3.38 -10.75 10.25
CA ASP A 81 -3.78 -10.63 8.85
C ASP A 81 -2.59 -10.82 7.92
N LEU A 82 -1.44 -10.22 8.26
CA LEU A 82 -0.19 -10.38 7.53
C LEU A 82 0.32 -11.82 7.62
N ALA A 83 0.37 -12.41 8.82
CA ALA A 83 0.80 -13.79 9.02
C ALA A 83 -0.06 -14.77 8.22
N GLY A 84 -1.39 -14.64 8.31
CA GLY A 84 -2.31 -15.49 7.55
C GLY A 84 -2.21 -15.34 6.03
N MET A 85 -1.74 -14.18 5.53
CA MET A 85 -1.39 -14.03 4.11
C MET A 85 -0.10 -14.78 3.79
N LEU A 86 0.95 -14.57 4.59
CA LEU A 86 2.28 -15.15 4.34
C LEU A 86 2.24 -16.68 4.35
N GLU A 87 1.47 -17.30 5.24
CA GLU A 87 1.27 -18.76 5.30
C GLU A 87 0.65 -19.36 4.03
N ARG A 88 -0.06 -18.56 3.24
CA ARG A 88 -0.72 -19.01 2.01
C ARG A 88 0.11 -18.76 0.75
N LEU A 89 1.22 -18.07 0.88
CA LEU A 89 2.13 -17.87 -0.24
C LEU A 89 2.95 -19.15 -0.49
N PRO A 90 3.28 -19.43 -1.75
CA PRO A 90 4.26 -20.47 -2.05
C PRO A 90 5.61 -20.10 -1.42
N ASP A 91 6.47 -21.09 -1.17
CA ASP A 91 7.80 -20.87 -0.61
C ASP A 91 8.53 -19.73 -1.34
N PRO A 92 8.78 -18.60 -0.68
CA PRO A 92 9.38 -17.43 -1.31
C PRO A 92 10.90 -17.52 -1.45
N GLY A 93 11.51 -18.59 -0.89
CA GLY A 93 12.94 -18.71 -0.72
C GLY A 93 13.49 -17.90 0.47
N PRO A 94 14.72 -18.19 0.90
CA PRO A 94 15.25 -17.73 2.19
C PRO A 94 15.41 -16.21 2.30
N GLU A 95 15.72 -15.52 1.20
CA GLU A 95 15.89 -14.06 1.21
C GLU A 95 14.57 -13.33 1.38
N THR A 96 13.56 -13.73 0.62
CA THR A 96 12.21 -13.13 0.71
C THR A 96 11.58 -13.48 2.06
N GLN A 97 11.79 -14.70 2.56
CA GLN A 97 11.32 -15.10 3.89
C GLN A 97 11.91 -14.21 4.98
N ALA A 98 13.20 -13.87 4.91
CA ALA A 98 13.84 -12.98 5.89
C ALA A 98 13.20 -11.58 5.91
N VAL A 99 12.77 -11.06 4.76
CA VAL A 99 12.03 -9.80 4.68
C VAL A 99 10.63 -9.95 5.28
N PHE A 100 9.92 -11.04 4.99
CA PHE A 100 8.59 -11.30 5.55
C PHE A 100 8.62 -11.44 7.08
N ASP A 101 9.62 -12.16 7.62
CA ASP A 101 9.80 -12.29 9.06
C ASP A 101 10.06 -10.93 9.72
N ALA A 102 10.84 -10.07 9.06
CA ALA A 102 11.09 -8.70 9.53
C ALA A 102 9.85 -7.82 9.44
N MET A 103 9.06 -7.95 8.36
CA MET A 103 7.78 -7.25 8.19
C MET A 103 6.79 -7.63 9.29
N LEU A 104 6.65 -8.93 9.56
CA LEU A 104 5.74 -9.44 10.59
C LEU A 104 6.13 -8.92 11.97
N ALA A 105 7.42 -9.04 12.33
CA ALA A 105 7.93 -8.55 13.60
C ALA A 105 7.71 -7.04 13.79
N ALA A 106 8.00 -6.21 12.77
CA ALA A 106 7.80 -4.76 12.83
C ALA A 106 6.31 -4.36 12.85
N THR A 107 5.43 -5.20 12.29
CA THR A 107 3.98 -4.98 12.35
C THR A 107 3.47 -5.18 13.77
N GLY A 108 3.94 -6.21 14.47
CA GLY A 108 3.59 -6.45 15.88
C GLY A 108 4.23 -5.42 16.82
N ASP A 109 5.53 -5.16 16.67
CA ASP A 109 6.28 -4.26 17.56
C ASP A 109 7.20 -3.29 16.77
N PRO A 110 7.03 -1.95 16.94
CA PRO A 110 7.89 -0.94 16.34
C PRO A 110 9.38 -1.05 16.69
N ALA A 111 9.74 -1.72 17.78
CA ALA A 111 11.14 -1.95 18.13
C ALA A 111 11.92 -2.74 17.07
N HIS A 112 11.20 -3.40 16.15
CA HIS A 112 11.78 -4.15 15.03
C HIS A 112 11.88 -3.37 13.72
N ASN A 113 11.53 -2.08 13.69
CA ASN A 113 11.54 -1.26 12.48
C ASN A 113 12.93 -1.20 11.81
N ASP A 114 14.01 -1.03 12.59
CA ASP A 114 15.38 -0.99 12.06
C ASP A 114 15.76 -2.30 11.38
N ARG A 115 15.33 -3.44 11.94
CA ARG A 115 15.54 -4.76 11.33
C ARG A 115 14.84 -4.87 9.99
N LEU A 116 13.60 -4.37 9.89
CA LEU A 116 12.87 -4.35 8.63
C LEU A 116 13.57 -3.48 7.59
N VAL A 117 13.95 -2.25 7.93
CA VAL A 117 14.67 -1.33 7.03
C VAL A 117 15.96 -1.98 6.52
N ALA A 118 16.72 -2.63 7.39
CA ALA A 118 17.95 -3.34 7.01
C ALA A 118 17.67 -4.51 6.06
N ALA A 119 16.62 -5.31 6.31
CA ALA A 119 16.22 -6.42 5.46
C ALA A 119 15.80 -5.93 4.05
N VAL A 120 14.98 -4.88 3.98
CA VAL A 120 14.53 -4.26 2.72
C VAL A 120 15.71 -3.78 1.88
N ARG A 121 16.66 -3.08 2.49
CA ARG A 121 17.86 -2.60 1.78
C ARG A 121 18.72 -3.75 1.26
N LYS A 122 18.92 -4.78 2.09
CA LYS A 122 19.77 -5.93 1.76
C LYS A 122 19.21 -6.74 0.59
N HIS A 123 17.92 -7.01 0.58
CA HIS A 123 17.32 -8.00 -0.33
C HIS A 123 16.67 -7.38 -1.57
N ARG A 124 16.59 -6.05 -1.65
CA ARG A 124 16.01 -5.31 -2.81
C ARG A 124 14.70 -5.92 -3.32
N ALA A 125 13.87 -6.44 -2.41
CA ALA A 125 12.59 -7.03 -2.77
C ALA A 125 11.61 -5.91 -3.17
N PRO A 126 11.35 -5.69 -4.47
CA PRO A 126 10.94 -4.37 -4.98
C PRO A 126 9.45 -4.09 -4.87
N PHE A 127 8.65 -4.95 -4.25
CA PHE A 127 7.20 -4.80 -4.38
C PHE A 127 6.40 -4.81 -3.08
N LEU A 128 6.74 -5.65 -2.10
CA LEU A 128 5.95 -5.79 -0.87
C LEU A 128 6.50 -4.95 0.27
N ASP A 129 7.79 -4.86 0.37
CA ASP A 129 8.56 -4.30 1.46
C ASP A 129 8.52 -2.77 1.48
N LEU A 130 8.76 -2.11 0.33
CA LEU A 130 8.72 -0.65 0.24
C LEU A 130 7.32 -0.11 0.57
N THR A 131 6.28 -0.78 0.06
CA THR A 131 4.90 -0.43 0.35
C THR A 131 4.58 -0.60 1.83
N TRP A 132 5.14 -1.62 2.50
CA TRP A 132 4.92 -1.87 3.92
C TRP A 132 5.64 -0.89 4.83
N LEU A 133 6.83 -0.39 4.44
CA LEU A 133 7.48 0.71 5.16
C LEU A 133 6.59 1.95 5.23
N VAL A 134 5.92 2.29 4.13
CA VAL A 134 4.95 3.39 4.08
C VAL A 134 3.78 3.14 5.02
N VAL A 135 3.26 1.92 5.05
CA VAL A 135 2.16 1.51 5.94
C VAL A 135 2.55 1.59 7.42
N LEU A 136 3.78 1.26 7.77
CA LEU A 136 4.31 1.36 9.13
C LEU A 136 4.73 2.78 9.54
N GLY A 137 4.61 3.76 8.64
CA GLY A 137 4.98 5.16 8.90
C GLY A 137 6.48 5.45 8.78
N LEU A 138 7.27 4.51 8.24
CA LEU A 138 8.71 4.67 7.98
C LEU A 138 8.93 5.41 6.64
N HIS A 139 8.35 6.62 6.55
CA HIS A 139 8.21 7.34 5.30
C HIS A 139 9.54 7.83 4.74
N ASP A 140 10.43 8.33 5.60
CA ASP A 140 11.74 8.86 5.17
C ASP A 140 12.64 7.74 4.67
N GLU A 141 12.61 6.57 5.33
CA GLU A 141 13.31 5.35 4.93
C GLU A 141 12.75 4.80 3.60
N ALA A 142 11.43 4.75 3.48
CA ALA A 142 10.76 4.31 2.25
C ALA A 142 11.16 5.18 1.05
N ILE A 143 11.16 6.51 1.22
CA ILE A 143 11.58 7.47 0.20
C ILE A 143 13.07 7.30 -0.15
N ALA A 144 13.94 7.21 0.86
CA ALA A 144 15.38 7.07 0.65
C ALA A 144 15.69 5.80 -0.14
N ILE A 145 15.14 4.66 0.27
CA ILE A 145 15.31 3.37 -0.42
C ILE A 145 14.79 3.44 -1.86
N SER A 146 13.61 4.04 -2.06
CA SER A 146 13.03 4.18 -3.40
C SER A 146 13.90 5.05 -4.32
N LEU A 147 14.49 6.13 -3.81
CA LEU A 147 15.40 6.99 -4.56
C LEU A 147 16.71 6.25 -4.90
N GLU A 148 17.25 5.47 -3.97
CA GLU A 148 18.47 4.66 -4.16
C GLU A 148 18.28 3.57 -5.23
N GLN A 149 17.09 2.96 -5.29
CA GLN A 149 16.78 1.90 -6.25
C GLN A 149 16.52 2.40 -7.67
N GLY A 150 16.27 3.69 -7.84
CA GLY A 150 15.93 4.29 -9.13
C GLY A 150 14.49 4.04 -9.57
N PRO A 151 14.10 4.53 -10.75
CA PRO A 151 12.74 4.38 -11.26
C PRO A 151 12.44 2.91 -11.55
N THR A 152 11.36 2.40 -10.96
CA THR A 152 10.92 1.01 -11.14
C THR A 152 9.99 0.84 -12.34
N GLY A 153 9.52 1.94 -12.92
CA GLY A 153 8.50 1.93 -13.98
C GLY A 153 7.12 1.42 -13.52
N ASN A 154 6.95 1.22 -12.22
CA ASN A 154 5.74 0.61 -11.65
C ASN A 154 5.00 1.60 -10.74
N ALA A 155 4.06 2.36 -11.31
CA ALA A 155 3.20 3.28 -10.55
C ALA A 155 2.40 2.59 -9.42
N LEU A 156 2.31 1.26 -9.42
CA LEU A 156 1.60 0.52 -8.36
C LEU A 156 2.25 0.64 -6.98
N HIS A 157 3.49 1.11 -6.88
CA HIS A 157 4.14 1.40 -5.59
C HIS A 157 3.38 2.44 -4.78
N TYR A 158 2.71 3.39 -5.43
CA TYR A 158 2.04 4.50 -4.76
C TYR A 158 0.66 4.14 -4.19
N ARG A 159 0.08 2.98 -4.54
CA ARG A 159 -1.30 2.65 -4.13
C ARG A 159 -1.50 2.56 -2.62
N LEU A 160 -0.49 2.17 -1.85
CA LEU A 160 -0.57 2.12 -0.38
C LEU A 160 -0.30 3.49 0.28
N ALA A 161 0.25 4.45 -0.45
CA ALA A 161 0.36 5.83 0.02
C ALA A 161 -1.01 6.47 0.29
N TRP A 162 -2.06 5.96 -0.32
CA TRP A 162 -3.44 6.44 -0.13
C TRP A 162 -4.16 5.77 1.03
N MET A 163 -3.58 4.72 1.63
CA MET A 163 -4.07 4.11 2.87
C MET A 163 -4.00 5.12 4.04
N PRO A 164 -4.87 5.01 5.05
CA PRO A 164 -4.86 5.95 6.18
C PRO A 164 -3.47 6.10 6.84
N THR A 165 -2.76 4.98 7.05
CA THR A 165 -1.41 4.97 7.61
C THR A 165 -0.35 5.50 6.64
N GLY A 166 -0.56 5.34 5.34
CA GLY A 166 0.39 5.72 4.29
C GLY A 166 0.40 7.22 3.95
N ARG A 167 -0.70 7.92 4.19
CA ARG A 167 -0.87 9.32 3.76
C ARG A 167 0.20 10.28 4.27
N GLY A 168 0.83 9.98 5.38
CA GLY A 168 1.94 10.79 5.92
C GLY A 168 3.13 10.93 4.96
N VAL A 169 3.33 9.99 4.04
CA VAL A 169 4.41 10.07 3.04
C VAL A 169 4.23 11.25 2.08
N LEU A 170 2.97 11.61 1.79
CA LEU A 170 2.63 12.68 0.83
C LEU A 170 3.10 14.06 1.29
N SER A 171 3.24 14.27 2.60
CA SER A 171 3.71 15.53 3.19
C SER A 171 5.24 15.61 3.31
N LYS A 172 5.97 14.54 2.94
CA LYS A 172 7.43 14.52 3.03
C LYS A 172 8.07 15.21 1.83
N PRO A 173 9.05 16.10 2.03
CA PRO A 173 9.72 16.79 0.92
C PRO A 173 10.34 15.83 -0.12
N GLY A 174 10.83 14.67 0.34
CA GLY A 174 11.37 13.64 -0.54
C GLY A 174 10.34 12.99 -1.45
N PHE A 175 9.05 13.00 -1.07
CA PHE A 175 7.97 12.44 -1.89
C PHE A 175 7.81 13.19 -3.22
N LEU A 176 7.93 14.51 -3.22
CA LEU A 176 7.85 15.29 -4.45
C LEU A 176 8.95 14.89 -5.44
N ARG A 177 10.18 14.64 -4.96
CA ARG A 177 11.27 14.15 -5.80
C ARG A 177 10.98 12.79 -6.41
N LEU A 178 10.35 11.89 -5.64
CA LEU A 178 9.90 10.60 -6.17
C LEU A 178 8.81 10.77 -7.22
N ALA A 179 7.80 11.58 -6.93
CA ALA A 179 6.68 11.84 -7.82
C ALA A 179 7.14 12.51 -9.14
N GLU A 180 8.08 13.43 -9.06
CA GLU A 180 8.71 14.07 -10.24
C GLU A 180 9.49 13.03 -11.06
N ARG A 181 10.39 12.27 -10.42
CA ARG A 181 11.19 11.22 -11.08
C ARG A 181 10.32 10.21 -11.83
N ASP A 182 9.20 9.81 -11.23
CA ASP A 182 8.31 8.78 -11.75
C ASP A 182 7.19 9.36 -12.67
N GLY A 183 7.26 10.68 -12.97
CA GLY A 183 6.36 11.35 -13.89
C GLY A 183 4.96 11.63 -13.33
N LEU A 184 4.73 11.42 -12.02
CA LEU A 184 3.42 11.65 -11.41
C LEU A 184 3.06 13.14 -11.39
N ILE A 185 4.01 14.04 -11.19
CA ILE A 185 3.74 15.49 -11.19
C ILE A 185 3.17 15.90 -12.54
N ALA A 186 3.85 15.56 -13.65
CA ALA A 186 3.38 15.87 -14.98
C ALA A 186 2.01 15.24 -15.31
N PHE A 187 1.77 14.01 -14.78
CA PHE A 187 0.48 13.36 -14.92
C PHE A 187 -0.60 14.13 -14.16
N TRP A 188 -0.38 14.54 -12.93
CA TRP A 188 -1.35 15.26 -12.12
C TRP A 188 -1.64 16.66 -12.66
N GLU A 189 -0.65 17.37 -13.18
CA GLU A 189 -0.84 18.66 -13.89
C GLU A 189 -1.75 18.50 -15.09
N ALA A 190 -1.61 17.40 -15.85
CA ALA A 190 -2.38 17.15 -17.05
C ALA A 190 -3.78 16.55 -16.79
N LYS A 191 -3.98 15.79 -15.69
CA LYS A 191 -5.17 14.96 -15.44
C LYS A 191 -5.90 15.30 -14.15
N GLY A 192 -5.38 16.23 -13.36
CA GLY A 192 -5.88 16.59 -12.03
C GLY A 192 -5.09 15.93 -10.91
N TYR A 193 -5.01 16.62 -9.77
CA TYR A 193 -4.33 16.15 -8.59
C TYR A 193 -5.10 15.01 -7.90
N PRO A 194 -4.42 14.21 -7.04
CA PRO A 194 -5.07 13.18 -6.23
C PRO A 194 -6.21 13.75 -5.40
N ASP A 195 -7.22 12.93 -5.12
CA ASP A 195 -8.38 13.34 -4.33
C ASP A 195 -7.97 13.89 -2.96
N GLY A 196 -8.35 15.13 -2.66
CA GLY A 196 -8.03 15.80 -1.42
C GLY A 196 -6.58 16.31 -1.29
N CYS A 197 -5.78 16.22 -2.35
CA CYS A 197 -4.42 16.76 -2.40
C CYS A 197 -4.36 18.08 -3.18
N ARG A 198 -3.41 18.91 -2.77
CA ARG A 198 -2.98 20.11 -3.51
C ARG A 198 -1.47 20.25 -3.36
N ILE A 199 -0.80 20.78 -4.37
CA ILE A 199 0.58 21.24 -4.19
C ILE A 199 0.51 22.48 -3.30
N VAL A 200 1.28 22.46 -2.22
CA VAL A 200 1.63 23.65 -1.46
C VAL A 200 3.05 24.01 -1.84
N ASP A 201 3.27 25.28 -2.21
CA ASP A 201 4.62 25.78 -2.45
C ASP A 201 5.45 25.48 -1.21
N ALA A 202 6.61 24.85 -1.41
CA ALA A 202 7.53 24.62 -0.31
C ALA A 202 7.95 26.01 0.23
N PRO A 203 7.96 26.24 1.53
CA PRO A 203 8.57 27.45 2.05
C PRO A 203 10.02 27.48 1.60
N GLU A 204 10.45 28.63 1.03
CA GLU A 204 11.83 28.91 0.64
C GLU A 204 12.81 28.72 1.78
#